data_d48ef8a2feeada223129f18c4dafad5f
#
_entry.id   d48ef8a2feeada223129f18c4dafad5f
#
_cell.length_a   1.000
_cell.length_b   1.000
_cell.length_c   1.000
_cell.angle_alpha   90.00
_cell.angle_beta   90.00
_cell.angle_gamma   90.00
#
_symmetry.space_group_name_H-M   'P 1'
#
loop_
_entity.id
_entity.type
_entity.pdbx_description
1 polymer ?
#
loop_
_entity_poly.entity_id
_entity_poly.type
_entity_poly.pdbx_seq_one_letter_code
_entity_poly.pdbx_strand_id
1 'polypeptide(L)'
;SMLERDFDRLLMVFKHADIMPLGAGALAGSTYGIDQTYTQKLLGFSRIYENSMDAVSDRDYVVEFLSFASLVMMHLSRLSEELILWSTNEFNFIELDDAHCTGSSIMPQKKNPDVCELVRGKTGRTYGHLLGLLTTLKGLPLTYNKDMQEDKEGIFDAIDTVHFALS
;
A
#
# COMPACT_ATOMS: atom_id res chain seq x y z
N SER A 1 -15.15 -3.50 13.13
CA SER A 1 -14.08 -2.55 13.49
C SER A 1 -13.52 -1.82 12.27
N MET A 2 -12.63 -0.84 12.46
CA MET A 2 -11.95 -0.16 11.34
C MET A 2 -11.06 -1.15 10.58
N LEU A 3 -10.22 -1.90 11.28
CA LEU A 3 -9.30 -2.88 10.67
C LEU A 3 -10.02 -4.05 9.99
N GLU A 4 -11.19 -4.44 10.45
CA GLU A 4 -12.02 -5.44 9.78
C GLU A 4 -12.46 -4.96 8.39
N ARG A 5 -12.94 -3.72 8.29
CA ARG A 5 -13.27 -3.12 6.98
C ARG A 5 -12.03 -2.94 6.09
N ASP A 6 -10.86 -2.73 6.69
CA ASP A 6 -9.61 -2.66 5.92
C ASP A 6 -9.21 -4.04 5.38
N PHE A 7 -9.42 -5.09 6.17
CA PHE A 7 -9.22 -6.46 5.70
C PHE A 7 -10.14 -6.81 4.51
N ASP A 8 -11.41 -6.43 4.58
CA ASP A 8 -12.35 -6.62 3.47
C ASP A 8 -11.87 -5.88 2.19
N ARG A 9 -11.35 -4.66 2.34
CA ARG A 9 -10.75 -3.91 1.22
C ARG A 9 -9.54 -4.63 0.63
N LEU A 10 -8.64 -5.16 1.48
CA LEU A 10 -7.47 -5.91 1.02
C LEU A 10 -7.88 -7.14 0.21
N LEU A 11 -8.92 -7.87 0.63
CA LEU A 11 -9.45 -9.01 -0.13
C LEU A 11 -9.98 -8.58 -1.51
N MET A 12 -10.59 -7.41 -1.62
CA MET A 12 -11.03 -6.88 -2.91
C MET A 12 -9.85 -6.49 -3.81
N VAL A 13 -8.83 -5.83 -3.25
CA VAL A 13 -7.59 -5.51 -3.97
C VAL A 13 -6.94 -6.80 -4.50
N PHE A 14 -6.82 -7.81 -3.65
CA PHE A 14 -6.28 -9.12 -4.05
C PHE A 14 -7.08 -9.71 -5.23
N LYS A 15 -8.40 -9.70 -5.17
CA LYS A 15 -9.27 -10.19 -6.24
C LYS A 15 -9.08 -9.45 -7.56
N HIS A 16 -8.83 -8.15 -7.52
CA HIS A 16 -8.59 -7.33 -8.71
C HIS A 16 -7.17 -7.52 -9.26
N ALA A 17 -6.19 -7.73 -8.38
CA ALA A 17 -4.83 -8.05 -8.79
C ALA A 17 -4.65 -9.47 -9.34
N ASP A 18 -5.58 -10.39 -9.04
CA ASP A 18 -5.51 -11.81 -9.41
C ASP A 18 -6.01 -12.06 -10.84
N ILE A 19 -5.47 -11.29 -11.80
CA ILE A 19 -5.74 -11.41 -13.23
C ILE A 19 -4.41 -11.44 -13.98
N MET A 20 -4.17 -12.50 -14.73
CA MET A 20 -2.90 -12.69 -15.45
C MET A 20 -2.81 -11.84 -16.73
N PRO A 21 -1.79 -10.97 -16.87
CA PRO A 21 -1.61 -10.13 -18.06
C PRO A 21 -0.78 -10.79 -19.16
N LEU A 22 -0.08 -11.90 -18.88
CA LEU A 22 0.87 -12.49 -19.82
C LEU A 22 0.19 -13.03 -21.06
N GLY A 23 0.82 -12.79 -22.22
CA GLY A 23 0.26 -13.09 -23.53
C GLY A 23 -0.35 -11.88 -24.22
N ALA A 24 -0.52 -10.76 -23.52
CA ALA A 24 -0.98 -9.50 -24.09
C ALA A 24 0.02 -8.90 -25.12
N GLY A 25 1.29 -9.30 -25.06
CA GLY A 25 2.36 -8.70 -25.87
C GLY A 25 2.56 -7.24 -25.53
N ALA A 26 2.87 -6.43 -26.54
CA ALA A 26 2.99 -4.98 -26.35
C ALA A 26 1.63 -4.29 -26.10
N LEU A 27 0.56 -4.76 -26.80
CA LEU A 27 -0.80 -4.25 -26.65
C LEU A 27 -1.89 -5.10 -27.32
N ALA A 28 -1.54 -5.97 -28.27
CA ALA A 28 -2.50 -6.64 -29.15
C ALA A 28 -2.27 -8.16 -29.24
N GLY A 29 -1.64 -8.75 -28.25
CA GLY A 29 -1.31 -10.16 -28.23
C GLY A 29 0.00 -10.48 -28.95
N SER A 30 0.18 -11.77 -29.30
CA SER A 30 1.37 -12.30 -29.96
C SER A 30 0.99 -13.12 -31.17
N THR A 31 1.83 -13.10 -32.21
CA THR A 31 1.71 -13.99 -33.37
C THR A 31 2.22 -15.40 -33.07
N TYR A 32 2.90 -15.61 -31.94
CA TYR A 32 3.32 -16.93 -31.49
C TYR A 32 2.15 -17.63 -30.78
N GLY A 33 2.10 -18.95 -30.90
CA GLY A 33 1.07 -19.80 -30.28
C GLY A 33 1.27 -19.94 -28.76
N ILE A 34 1.05 -18.86 -28.02
CA ILE A 34 1.16 -18.85 -26.56
C ILE A 34 -0.14 -19.36 -25.96
N ASP A 35 -0.06 -20.43 -25.16
CA ASP A 35 -1.20 -20.90 -24.36
C ASP A 35 -1.30 -20.12 -23.03
N GLN A 36 -2.13 -19.10 -23.02
CA GLN A 36 -2.38 -18.27 -21.83
C GLN A 36 -3.01 -19.08 -20.70
N THR A 37 -3.86 -20.06 -21.02
CA THR A 37 -4.52 -20.89 -20.00
C THR A 37 -3.51 -21.77 -19.27
N TYR A 38 -2.55 -22.32 -20.00
CA TYR A 38 -1.45 -23.08 -19.40
C TYR A 38 -0.60 -22.20 -18.49
N THR A 39 -0.22 -21.02 -18.96
CA THR A 39 0.58 -20.04 -18.19
C THR A 39 -0.16 -19.59 -16.95
N GLN A 40 -1.46 -19.28 -17.05
CA GLN A 40 -2.31 -18.90 -15.93
C GLN A 40 -2.32 -19.97 -14.82
N LYS A 41 -2.50 -21.25 -15.21
CA LYS A 41 -2.50 -22.38 -14.27
C LYS A 41 -1.16 -22.54 -13.54
N LEU A 42 -0.05 -22.41 -14.27
CA LEU A 42 1.30 -22.53 -13.68
C LEU A 42 1.58 -21.41 -12.68
N LEU A 43 1.10 -20.20 -12.94
CA LEU A 43 1.30 -19.04 -12.07
C LEU A 43 0.26 -18.93 -10.95
N GLY A 44 -0.83 -19.70 -11.04
CA GLY A 44 -1.88 -19.74 -10.01
C GLY A 44 -2.86 -18.58 -10.04
N PHE A 45 -2.92 -17.81 -11.14
CA PHE A 45 -3.93 -16.75 -11.28
C PHE A 45 -5.33 -17.33 -11.49
N SER A 46 -6.35 -16.68 -10.95
CA SER A 46 -7.73 -17.12 -11.12
C SER A 46 -8.33 -16.76 -12.48
N ARG A 47 -7.85 -15.69 -13.12
CA ARG A 47 -8.39 -15.16 -14.38
C ARG A 47 -7.28 -14.73 -15.33
N ILE A 48 -7.66 -14.46 -16.57
CA ILE A 48 -6.82 -13.87 -17.62
C ILE A 48 -7.48 -12.57 -18.07
N TYR A 49 -6.70 -11.53 -18.37
CA TYR A 49 -7.22 -10.33 -19.01
C TYR A 49 -7.79 -10.67 -20.40
N GLU A 50 -9.04 -10.29 -20.65
CA GLU A 50 -9.72 -10.50 -21.92
C GLU A 50 -9.27 -9.51 -23.01
N ASN A 51 -8.84 -8.33 -22.57
CA ASN A 51 -8.39 -7.25 -23.46
C ASN A 51 -6.88 -7.02 -23.27
N SER A 52 -6.10 -7.29 -24.32
CA SER A 52 -4.63 -7.16 -24.29
C SER A 52 -4.19 -5.70 -24.07
N MET A 53 -4.92 -4.72 -24.57
CA MET A 53 -4.61 -3.31 -24.37
C MET A 53 -4.80 -2.91 -22.90
N ASP A 54 -5.88 -3.38 -22.29
CA ASP A 54 -6.16 -3.20 -20.86
C ASP A 54 -5.09 -3.88 -20.01
N ALA A 55 -4.74 -5.11 -20.30
CA ALA A 55 -3.72 -5.88 -19.58
C ALA A 55 -2.36 -5.18 -19.48
N VAL A 56 -1.97 -4.37 -20.46
CA VAL A 56 -0.69 -3.64 -20.46
C VAL A 56 -0.79 -2.25 -19.83
N SER A 57 -1.99 -1.66 -19.79
CA SER A 57 -2.23 -0.31 -19.27
C SER A 57 -2.77 -0.29 -17.85
N ASP A 58 -3.38 -1.36 -17.38
CA ASP A 58 -4.02 -1.40 -16.07
C ASP A 58 -3.02 -1.17 -14.92
N ARG A 59 -3.39 -0.26 -14.03
CA ARG A 59 -2.75 0.02 -12.75
C ARG A 59 -3.79 0.22 -11.65
N ASP A 60 -5.04 -0.12 -11.91
CA ASP A 60 -6.14 0.07 -10.94
C ASP A 60 -5.84 -0.68 -9.65
N TYR A 61 -5.36 -1.93 -9.73
CA TYR A 61 -4.99 -2.71 -8.57
C TYR A 61 -3.88 -2.06 -7.72
N VAL A 62 -2.96 -1.29 -8.34
CA VAL A 62 -1.92 -0.53 -7.62
C VAL A 62 -2.54 0.68 -6.90
N VAL A 63 -3.42 1.43 -7.59
CA VAL A 63 -4.16 2.56 -7.01
C VAL A 63 -5.06 2.10 -5.87
N GLU A 64 -5.75 0.98 -6.04
CA GLU A 64 -6.60 0.37 -5.02
C GLU A 64 -5.79 -0.05 -3.79
N PHE A 65 -4.61 -0.67 -4.01
CA PHE A 65 -3.71 -1.01 -2.90
C PHE A 65 -3.24 0.24 -2.16
N LEU A 66 -2.80 1.29 -2.85
CA LEU A 66 -2.37 2.54 -2.22
C LEU A 66 -3.52 3.25 -1.50
N SER A 67 -4.74 3.13 -2.02
CA SER A 67 -5.95 3.64 -1.35
C SER A 67 -6.23 2.87 -0.06
N PHE A 68 -6.15 1.54 -0.11
CA PHE A 68 -6.24 0.66 1.06
C PHE A 68 -5.15 1.02 2.09
N ALA A 69 -3.88 1.10 1.66
CA ALA A 69 -2.75 1.45 2.51
C ALA A 69 -2.94 2.81 3.19
N SER A 70 -3.46 3.80 2.46
CA SER A 70 -3.77 5.13 2.99
C SER A 70 -4.83 5.08 4.08
N LEU A 71 -5.88 4.25 3.93
CA LEU A 71 -6.91 4.08 4.95
C LEU A 71 -6.38 3.36 6.19
N VAL A 72 -5.62 2.29 6.03
CA VAL A 72 -4.99 1.58 7.15
C VAL A 72 -4.08 2.52 7.94
N MET A 73 -3.18 3.24 7.24
CA MET A 73 -2.27 4.18 7.89
C MET A 73 -3.01 5.32 8.59
N MET A 74 -4.13 5.79 8.03
CA MET A 74 -5.00 6.77 8.71
C MET A 74 -5.58 6.22 10.01
N HIS A 75 -6.06 4.97 9.99
CA HIS A 75 -6.60 4.32 11.19
C HIS A 75 -5.51 4.12 12.26
N LEU A 76 -4.32 3.67 11.85
CA LEU A 76 -3.18 3.50 12.75
C LEU A 76 -2.66 4.84 13.28
N SER A 77 -2.65 5.88 12.46
CA SER A 77 -2.30 7.25 12.89
C SER A 77 -3.23 7.75 14.00
N ARG A 78 -4.54 7.51 13.87
CA ARG A 78 -5.51 7.88 14.91
C ARG A 78 -5.30 7.10 16.21
N LEU A 79 -5.05 5.80 16.12
CA LEU A 79 -4.71 4.98 17.28
C LEU A 79 -3.42 5.47 17.93
N SER A 80 -2.40 5.78 17.15
CA SER A 80 -1.12 6.31 17.62
C SER A 80 -1.30 7.62 18.37
N GLU A 81 -2.17 8.52 17.88
CA GLU A 81 -2.48 9.77 18.57
C GLU A 81 -3.13 9.53 19.94
N GLU A 82 -4.08 8.61 20.06
CA GLU A 82 -4.68 8.23 21.34
C GLU A 82 -3.63 7.70 22.32
N LEU A 83 -2.74 6.80 21.86
CA LEU A 83 -1.67 6.25 22.70
C LEU A 83 -0.68 7.33 23.16
N ILE A 84 -0.35 8.28 22.28
CA ILE A 84 0.50 9.43 22.64
C ILE A 84 -0.18 10.27 23.73
N LEU A 85 -1.44 10.65 23.54
CA LEU A 85 -2.19 11.43 24.49
C LEU A 85 -2.29 10.71 25.85
N TRP A 86 -2.62 9.43 25.85
CA TRP A 86 -2.81 8.66 27.09
C TRP A 86 -1.50 8.43 27.84
N SER A 87 -0.35 8.49 27.16
CA SER A 87 0.97 8.37 27.78
C SER A 87 1.55 9.70 28.28
N THR A 88 0.88 10.83 28.03
CA THR A 88 1.33 12.13 28.57
C THR A 88 1.24 12.20 30.08
N ASN A 89 2.05 13.06 30.69
CA ASN A 89 2.01 13.28 32.12
C ASN A 89 0.65 13.79 32.62
N GLU A 90 -0.08 14.54 31.79
CA GLU A 90 -1.38 15.11 32.08
C GLU A 90 -2.47 14.06 32.19
N PHE A 91 -2.48 13.06 31.26
CA PHE A 91 -3.48 11.99 31.30
C PHE A 91 -2.99 10.75 32.03
N ASN A 92 -1.78 10.30 31.78
CA ASN A 92 -1.13 9.18 32.48
C ASN A 92 -2.03 7.94 32.62
N PHE A 93 -2.77 7.61 31.54
CA PHE A 93 -3.65 6.44 31.51
C PHE A 93 -2.90 5.16 31.19
N ILE A 94 -1.80 5.26 30.44
CA ILE A 94 -0.93 4.16 30.07
C ILE A 94 0.54 4.55 30.23
N GLU A 95 1.39 3.56 30.42
CA GLU A 95 2.84 3.69 30.31
C GLU A 95 3.31 2.85 29.12
N LEU A 96 4.07 3.47 28.23
CA LEU A 96 4.66 2.78 27.08
C LEU A 96 5.92 2.03 27.54
N ASP A 97 6.14 0.84 26.96
CA ASP A 97 7.33 0.04 27.21
C ASP A 97 8.59 0.76 26.72
N ASP A 98 9.67 0.67 27.50
CA ASP A 98 10.96 1.29 27.17
C ASP A 98 11.53 0.80 25.84
N ALA A 99 11.19 -0.42 25.41
CA ALA A 99 11.60 -0.97 24.11
C ALA A 99 11.01 -0.19 22.91
N HIS A 100 9.92 0.54 23.12
CA HIS A 100 9.22 1.32 22.10
C HIS A 100 9.33 2.83 22.31
N CYS A 101 10.21 3.25 23.21
CA CYS A 101 10.44 4.66 23.53
C CYS A 101 11.91 5.01 23.41
N THR A 102 12.23 6.25 23.05
CA THR A 102 13.59 6.78 23.21
C THR A 102 13.65 7.74 24.37
N GLY A 103 14.78 7.67 25.09
CA GLY A 103 15.08 8.59 26.16
C GLY A 103 15.73 9.89 25.64
N SER A 104 16.00 10.80 26.56
CA SER A 104 16.82 11.98 26.30
C SER A 104 18.12 11.88 27.10
N SER A 105 19.26 12.22 26.47
CA SER A 105 20.53 12.31 27.18
C SER A 105 20.58 13.44 28.21
N ILE A 106 19.72 14.47 28.05
CA ILE A 106 19.63 15.63 28.94
C ILE A 106 18.56 15.42 30.03
N MET A 107 17.48 14.70 29.69
CA MET A 107 16.36 14.43 30.60
C MET A 107 16.16 12.91 30.71
N PRO A 108 16.84 12.21 31.65
CA PRO A 108 16.79 10.74 31.72
C PRO A 108 15.36 10.18 31.96
N GLN A 109 14.48 10.97 32.57
CA GLN A 109 13.08 10.59 32.83
C GLN A 109 12.17 10.72 31.60
N LYS A 110 12.64 11.35 30.52
CA LYS A 110 11.82 11.56 29.32
C LYS A 110 11.70 10.28 28.52
N LYS A 111 10.47 9.87 28.26
CA LYS A 111 10.12 8.80 27.32
C LYS A 111 9.40 9.43 26.13
N ASN A 112 9.95 9.25 24.93
CA ASN A 112 9.33 9.73 23.69
C ASN A 112 8.58 8.56 23.03
N PRO A 113 7.32 8.73 22.61
CA PRO A 113 6.51 7.70 21.99
C PRO A 113 6.86 7.55 20.49
N ASP A 114 8.14 7.26 20.18
CA ASP A 114 8.69 7.35 18.84
C ASP A 114 7.99 6.47 17.82
N VAL A 115 7.62 5.24 18.21
CA VAL A 115 6.92 4.32 17.32
C VAL A 115 5.59 4.93 16.87
N CYS A 116 4.81 5.46 17.82
CA CYS A 116 3.54 6.10 17.52
C CYS A 116 3.71 7.36 16.66
N GLU A 117 4.73 8.17 16.96
CA GLU A 117 5.03 9.38 16.17
C GLU A 117 5.46 9.03 14.74
N LEU A 118 6.29 7.98 14.56
CA LEU A 118 6.73 7.51 13.27
C LEU A 118 5.57 6.94 12.44
N VAL A 119 4.66 6.17 13.02
CA VAL A 119 3.46 5.69 12.33
C VAL A 119 2.61 6.87 11.86
N ARG A 120 2.37 7.85 12.74
CA ARG A 120 1.65 9.07 12.40
C ARG A 120 2.32 9.85 11.26
N GLY A 121 3.65 10.01 11.31
CA GLY A 121 4.42 10.69 10.28
C GLY A 121 4.43 9.98 8.93
N LYS A 122 4.62 8.65 8.93
CA LYS A 122 4.65 7.82 7.71
C LYS A 122 3.32 7.79 6.95
N THR A 123 2.22 8.07 7.62
CA THR A 123 0.89 8.18 7.00
C THR A 123 0.88 9.19 5.85
N GLY A 124 1.48 10.37 6.03
CA GLY A 124 1.57 11.38 4.98
C GLY A 124 2.37 10.91 3.75
N ARG A 125 3.41 10.10 3.95
CA ARG A 125 4.19 9.52 2.86
C ARG A 125 3.34 8.55 2.01
N THR A 126 2.55 7.71 2.65
CA THR A 126 1.63 6.79 1.95
C THR A 126 0.58 7.55 1.13
N TYR A 127 0.03 8.66 1.66
CA TYR A 127 -0.85 9.54 0.89
C TYR A 127 -0.15 10.16 -0.31
N GLY A 128 1.12 10.55 -0.15
CA GLY A 128 1.94 11.08 -1.23
C GLY A 128 2.09 10.09 -2.39
N HIS A 129 2.30 8.80 -2.10
CA HIS A 129 2.39 7.76 -3.11
C HIS A 129 1.09 7.58 -3.88
N LEU A 130 -0.06 7.55 -3.20
CA LEU A 130 -1.36 7.47 -3.84
C LEU A 130 -1.60 8.66 -4.77
N LEU A 131 -1.39 9.88 -4.27
CA LEU A 131 -1.60 11.08 -5.05
C LEU A 131 -0.61 11.19 -6.22
N GLY A 132 0.64 10.80 -6.01
CA GLY A 132 1.67 10.74 -7.04
C GLY A 132 1.28 9.83 -8.20
N LEU A 133 0.86 8.58 -7.88
CA LEU A 133 0.44 7.64 -8.91
C LEU A 133 -0.81 8.09 -9.66
N LEU A 134 -1.84 8.57 -8.96
CA LEU A 134 -3.03 9.14 -9.60
C LEU A 134 -2.68 10.29 -10.54
N THR A 135 -1.71 11.13 -10.15
CA THR A 135 -1.23 12.25 -10.96
C THR A 135 -0.46 11.76 -12.19
N THR A 136 0.33 10.71 -12.05
CA THR A 136 1.07 10.09 -13.17
C THR A 136 0.10 9.47 -14.19
N LEU A 137 -0.90 8.73 -13.74
CA LEU A 137 -1.81 8.00 -14.61
C LEU A 137 -2.82 8.90 -15.33
N LYS A 138 -3.20 10.04 -14.73
CA LYS A 138 -4.15 10.96 -15.36
C LYS A 138 -3.67 11.42 -16.74
N GLY A 139 -4.53 11.36 -17.73
CA GLY A 139 -4.26 11.89 -19.06
C GLY A 139 -3.27 11.06 -19.90
N LEU A 140 -2.80 9.90 -19.43
CA LEU A 140 -2.06 8.97 -20.28
C LEU A 140 -3.00 8.36 -21.32
N PRO A 141 -2.51 8.17 -22.58
CA PRO A 141 -3.27 7.40 -23.55
C PRO A 141 -3.32 5.92 -23.15
N LEU A 142 -4.24 5.19 -23.77
CA LEU A 142 -4.35 3.75 -23.58
C LEU A 142 -3.04 3.05 -23.98
N THR A 143 -2.85 1.83 -23.50
CA THR A 143 -1.65 1.02 -23.61
C THR A 143 -0.55 1.41 -22.61
N TYR A 144 0.67 0.90 -22.80
CA TYR A 144 1.79 1.19 -21.93
C TYR A 144 2.49 2.49 -22.31
N ASN A 145 2.74 3.33 -21.30
CA ASN A 145 3.58 4.51 -21.39
C ASN A 145 4.70 4.42 -20.35
N LYS A 146 5.88 4.94 -20.69
CA LYS A 146 7.07 4.88 -19.82
C LYS A 146 6.85 5.51 -18.46
N ASP A 147 5.97 6.51 -18.39
CA ASP A 147 5.51 7.16 -17.13
C ASP A 147 5.04 6.14 -16.08
N MET A 148 4.46 5.02 -16.52
CA MET A 148 4.00 3.95 -15.63
C MET A 148 5.11 3.25 -14.84
N GLN A 149 6.39 3.52 -15.12
CA GLN A 149 7.49 3.04 -14.28
C GLN A 149 7.49 3.67 -12.88
N GLU A 150 6.88 4.85 -12.73
CA GLU A 150 6.71 5.53 -11.44
C GLU A 150 5.77 4.79 -10.47
N ASP A 151 5.08 3.73 -10.92
CA ASP A 151 4.24 2.90 -10.06
C ASP A 151 5.06 2.06 -9.04
N LYS A 152 6.34 1.75 -9.33
CA LYS A 152 7.12 0.74 -8.60
C LYS A 152 7.56 1.21 -7.21
N GLU A 153 8.27 2.33 -7.14
CA GLU A 153 8.87 2.80 -5.88
C GLU A 153 7.80 3.09 -4.83
N GLY A 154 6.72 3.77 -5.25
CA GLY A 154 5.64 4.15 -4.34
C GLY A 154 4.88 2.97 -3.75
N ILE A 155 4.58 1.94 -4.56
CA ILE A 155 3.87 0.77 -4.05
C ILE A 155 4.76 -0.08 -3.12
N PHE A 156 6.03 -0.30 -3.46
CA PHE A 156 6.93 -1.09 -2.63
C PHE A 156 7.15 -0.40 -1.27
N ASP A 157 7.41 0.91 -1.26
CA ASP A 157 7.53 1.65 -0.02
C ASP A 157 6.24 1.65 0.82
N ALA A 158 5.07 1.71 0.18
CA ALA A 158 3.79 1.62 0.88
C ALA A 158 3.54 0.23 1.48
N ILE A 159 3.91 -0.85 0.77
CA ILE A 159 3.82 -2.23 1.28
C ILE A 159 4.68 -2.37 2.54
N ASP A 160 5.95 -1.98 2.46
CA ASP A 160 6.87 -2.05 3.59
C ASP A 160 6.37 -1.19 4.76
N THR A 161 5.92 0.02 4.49
CA THR A 161 5.40 0.94 5.50
C THR A 161 4.19 0.37 6.24
N VAL A 162 3.21 -0.19 5.52
CA VAL A 162 2.02 -0.81 6.13
C VAL A 162 2.40 -2.07 6.89
N HIS A 163 3.28 -2.90 6.32
CA HIS A 163 3.74 -4.13 6.97
C HIS A 163 4.40 -3.83 8.33
N PHE A 164 5.35 -2.91 8.36
CA PHE A 164 6.02 -2.53 9.60
C PHE A 164 5.10 -1.81 10.59
N ALA A 165 4.12 -1.07 10.13
CA ALA A 165 3.18 -0.39 11.02
C ALA A 165 2.15 -1.33 11.66
N LEU A 166 1.93 -2.52 11.07
CA LEU A 166 1.03 -3.55 11.59
C LEU A 166 1.74 -4.61 12.44
N SER A 167 3.09 -4.66 12.41
CA SER A 167 3.94 -5.60 13.17
C SER A 167 4.22 -5.10 14.58
#